data_586b9dc1c5a3823787c1377ffa1c4b7a
#
_entry.id   586b9dc1c5a3823787c1377ffa1c4b7a
#
_cell.length_a   1.000
_cell.length_b   1.000
_cell.length_c   1.000
_cell.angle_alpha   90.00
_cell.angle_beta   90.00
_cell.angle_gamma   90.00
#
_symmetry.space_group_name_H-M   'P 1'
#
loop_
_entity.id
_entity.type
_entity.pdbx_description
1 polymer ?
#
loop_
_entity_poly.entity_id
_entity_poly.type
_entity_poly.pdbx_seq_one_letter_code
_entity_poly.pdbx_strand_id
1 'polypeptide(L)'
;IAVYTQPDKKGKRKNQMAPRPVKDLAQAHDIPVFQPHSLKTEEEQQVLANLEADIMVVVAYGMLLPKPILDTPRLGCINVHGSLLPRWRGAAPVGDMLLKVTTPISHNDTAASLFERLGSLGATALVETLNGINAGHLTPEPQDNQLATYAHKLSKEEGVIDWTQTADAIDLKVRTLSPRVAVTFQLGDETIKLLECEQLDQQGVAGQILPADKKSIIIGCGKGAIKIKTLQLPGKKPMDAASVLNSKREQFSAGVQLG
;
A
#
# COMPACT_ATOMS: atom_id res chain seq x y z
N ILE A 1 23.52 7.80 -15.82
CA ILE A 1 22.30 7.24 -15.17
C ILE A 1 22.71 6.57 -13.87
N ALA A 2 21.95 6.77 -12.81
CA ALA A 2 22.17 6.15 -11.51
C ALA A 2 20.81 5.90 -10.82
N VAL A 3 20.78 5.00 -9.84
CA VAL A 3 19.61 4.68 -9.05
C VAL A 3 19.89 4.94 -7.58
N TYR A 4 18.98 5.66 -6.93
CA TYR A 4 18.97 5.89 -5.49
C TYR A 4 17.88 5.06 -4.83
N THR A 5 18.23 4.29 -3.80
CA THR A 5 17.28 3.52 -3.00
C THR A 5 17.51 3.75 -1.51
N GLN A 6 16.56 3.37 -0.68
CA GLN A 6 16.77 3.38 0.77
C GLN A 6 17.87 2.36 1.16
N PRO A 7 18.61 2.62 2.26
CA PRO A 7 19.57 1.66 2.80
C PRO A 7 18.97 0.29 3.06
N ASP A 8 19.81 -0.71 2.95
CA ASP A 8 19.42 -2.09 3.19
C ASP A 8 18.90 -2.29 4.62
N LYS A 9 17.74 -2.90 4.74
CA LYS A 9 17.11 -3.22 6.03
C LYS A 9 17.21 -4.72 6.30
N LYS A 10 17.43 -5.08 7.56
CA LYS A 10 17.33 -6.48 7.99
C LYS A 10 15.90 -6.96 7.80
N GLY A 11 15.73 -8.12 7.19
CA GLY A 11 14.43 -8.75 7.04
C GLY A 11 13.86 -9.22 8.39
N LYS A 12 12.59 -9.59 8.40
CA LYS A 12 11.88 -10.06 9.61
C LYS A 12 12.44 -11.38 10.18
N ARG A 13 13.15 -12.17 9.37
CA ARG A 13 13.80 -13.40 9.80
C ARG A 13 15.28 -13.15 10.07
N LYS A 14 15.82 -13.78 11.13
CA LYS A 14 17.23 -13.71 11.47
C LYS A 14 18.08 -14.11 10.24
N ASN A 15 19.03 -13.26 9.85
CA ASN A 15 19.92 -13.43 8.70
C ASN A 15 19.28 -13.35 7.28
N GLN A 16 18.07 -12.86 7.12
CA GLN A 16 17.53 -12.51 5.80
C GLN A 16 17.53 -11.01 5.62
N MET A 17 17.93 -10.55 4.41
CA MET A 17 17.73 -9.16 4.00
C MET A 17 16.31 -8.97 3.49
N ALA A 18 15.74 -7.78 3.69
CA ALA A 18 14.47 -7.45 3.07
C ALA A 18 14.62 -7.43 1.53
N PRO A 19 13.57 -7.79 0.76
CA PRO A 19 13.59 -7.69 -0.70
C PRO A 19 13.95 -6.28 -1.16
N ARG A 20 14.80 -6.19 -2.19
CA ARG A 20 15.31 -4.93 -2.74
C ARG A 20 15.14 -4.87 -4.26
N PRO A 21 13.91 -4.99 -4.76
CA PRO A 21 13.66 -5.21 -6.19
C PRO A 21 14.28 -4.14 -7.09
N VAL A 22 14.26 -2.87 -6.68
CA VAL A 22 14.86 -1.78 -7.46
C VAL A 22 16.38 -1.89 -7.50
N LYS A 23 17.02 -2.16 -6.36
CA LYS A 23 18.47 -2.36 -6.30
C LYS A 23 18.90 -3.57 -7.13
N ASP A 24 18.24 -4.70 -6.93
CA ASP A 24 18.58 -5.95 -7.57
C ASP A 24 18.42 -5.81 -9.11
N LEU A 25 17.37 -5.13 -9.57
CA LEU A 25 17.16 -4.86 -10.99
C LEU A 25 18.20 -3.89 -11.55
N ALA A 26 18.52 -2.80 -10.86
CA ALA A 26 19.53 -1.85 -11.30
C ALA A 26 20.91 -2.51 -11.45
N GLN A 27 21.30 -3.33 -10.47
CA GLN A 27 22.55 -4.09 -10.52
C GLN A 27 22.58 -5.12 -11.66
N ALA A 28 21.45 -5.77 -11.97
CA ALA A 28 21.34 -6.68 -13.10
C ALA A 28 21.52 -5.99 -14.47
N HIS A 29 21.38 -4.68 -14.52
CA HIS A 29 21.59 -3.83 -15.70
C HIS A 29 22.86 -2.95 -15.59
N ASP A 30 23.78 -3.27 -14.70
CA ASP A 30 25.04 -2.54 -14.48
C ASP A 30 24.83 -1.03 -14.19
N ILE A 31 23.68 -0.67 -13.61
CA ILE A 31 23.38 0.71 -13.22
C ILE A 31 23.89 0.95 -11.79
N PRO A 32 24.72 2.00 -11.56
CA PRO A 32 25.20 2.37 -10.24
C PRO A 32 24.05 2.59 -9.24
N VAL A 33 24.17 2.03 -8.03
CA VAL A 33 23.16 2.14 -6.97
C VAL A 33 23.73 2.86 -5.78
N PHE A 34 23.08 3.95 -5.35
CA PHE A 34 23.39 4.72 -4.17
C PHE A 34 22.36 4.50 -3.08
N GLN A 35 22.82 4.32 -1.84
CA GLN A 35 21.94 4.03 -0.69
C GLN A 35 22.26 4.93 0.51
N PRO A 36 22.16 6.27 0.37
CA PRO A 36 22.47 7.18 1.45
C PRO A 36 21.46 7.03 2.61
N HIS A 37 21.93 7.24 3.83
CA HIS A 37 21.06 7.32 5.00
C HIS A 37 20.29 8.64 5.07
N SER A 38 20.82 9.66 4.44
CA SER A 38 20.25 11.00 4.38
C SER A 38 20.74 11.72 3.14
N LEU A 39 19.95 12.63 2.57
CA LEU A 39 20.33 13.53 1.48
C LEU A 39 20.47 14.98 1.98
N LYS A 40 20.60 15.17 3.30
CA LYS A 40 20.67 16.51 3.91
C LYS A 40 22.09 17.06 4.02
N THR A 41 23.11 16.19 3.95
CA THR A 41 24.50 16.60 4.06
C THR A 41 25.02 17.14 2.74
N GLU A 42 25.93 18.12 2.79
CA GLU A 42 26.57 18.68 1.59
C GLU A 42 27.34 17.63 0.80
N GLU A 43 27.95 16.68 1.49
CA GLU A 43 28.69 15.57 0.88
C GLU A 43 27.79 14.71 -0.02
N GLU A 44 26.62 14.27 0.46
CA GLU A 44 25.66 13.50 -0.32
C GLU A 44 25.03 14.31 -1.45
N GLN A 45 24.82 15.61 -1.24
CA GLN A 45 24.36 16.52 -2.28
C GLN A 45 25.39 16.69 -3.40
N GLN A 46 26.66 16.77 -3.05
CA GLN A 46 27.76 16.85 -4.03
C GLN A 46 27.90 15.55 -4.82
N VAL A 47 27.74 14.38 -4.19
CA VAL A 47 27.75 13.08 -4.88
C VAL A 47 26.64 13.03 -5.94
N LEU A 48 25.44 13.50 -5.63
CA LEU A 48 24.34 13.56 -6.59
C LEU A 48 24.62 14.61 -7.70
N ALA A 49 25.14 15.77 -7.34
CA ALA A 49 25.46 16.82 -8.31
C ALA A 49 26.52 16.36 -9.34
N ASN A 50 27.51 15.57 -8.91
CA ASN A 50 28.55 15.03 -9.79
C ASN A 50 28.02 14.01 -10.82
N LEU A 51 26.78 13.55 -10.69
CA LEU A 51 26.16 12.71 -11.71
C LEU A 51 25.70 13.52 -12.94
N GLU A 52 25.64 14.85 -12.83
CA GLU A 52 25.25 15.77 -13.91
C GLU A 52 23.96 15.33 -14.61
N ALA A 53 23.00 14.84 -13.83
CA ALA A 53 21.73 14.33 -14.35
C ALA A 53 20.87 15.48 -14.92
N ASP A 54 20.33 15.32 -16.12
CA ASP A 54 19.42 16.27 -16.71
C ASP A 54 18.10 16.37 -15.96
N ILE A 55 17.59 15.24 -15.49
CA ILE A 55 16.31 15.10 -14.80
C ILE A 55 16.38 14.03 -13.72
N MET A 56 15.68 14.23 -12.61
CA MET A 56 15.51 13.25 -11.56
C MET A 56 14.08 12.73 -11.53
N VAL A 57 13.93 11.40 -11.57
CA VAL A 57 12.64 10.73 -11.45
C VAL A 57 12.49 10.16 -10.04
N VAL A 58 11.42 10.52 -9.37
CA VAL A 58 11.10 10.08 -8.01
C VAL A 58 9.88 9.14 -8.05
N VAL A 59 10.02 7.93 -7.53
CA VAL A 59 8.93 6.97 -7.41
C VAL A 59 8.94 6.35 -6.02
N ALA A 60 8.02 6.75 -5.17
CA ALA A 60 7.82 6.20 -3.82
C ALA A 60 9.14 6.06 -3.01
N TYR A 61 10.07 6.99 -3.14
CA TYR A 61 11.41 6.92 -2.53
C TYR A 61 11.37 6.83 -0.99
N GLY A 62 10.37 7.50 -0.38
CA GLY A 62 10.07 7.37 1.04
C GLY A 62 11.01 8.13 1.99
N MET A 63 11.92 8.94 1.45
CA MET A 63 12.70 9.92 2.20
C MET A 63 12.40 11.33 1.71
N LEU A 64 12.47 12.31 2.62
CA LEU A 64 12.30 13.71 2.26
C LEU A 64 13.51 14.16 1.44
N LEU A 65 13.25 14.75 0.28
CA LEU A 65 14.25 15.35 -0.59
C LEU A 65 14.39 16.84 -0.22
N PRO A 66 15.55 17.29 0.25
CA PRO A 66 15.77 18.71 0.54
C PRO A 66 15.86 19.54 -0.74
N LYS A 67 15.57 20.84 -0.64
CA LYS A 67 15.55 21.75 -1.78
C LYS A 67 16.82 21.70 -2.65
N PRO A 68 18.06 21.67 -2.10
CA PRO A 68 19.25 21.56 -2.92
C PRO A 68 19.27 20.33 -3.84
N ILE A 69 18.74 19.18 -3.37
CA ILE A 69 18.61 17.97 -4.19
C ILE A 69 17.60 18.16 -5.32
N LEU A 70 16.46 18.80 -5.01
CA LEU A 70 15.41 19.05 -6.02
C LEU A 70 15.84 20.02 -7.10
N ASP A 71 16.69 20.97 -6.76
CA ASP A 71 17.20 22.02 -7.66
C ASP A 71 18.44 21.56 -8.47
N THR A 72 19.03 20.42 -8.15
CA THR A 72 20.26 19.96 -8.81
C THR A 72 20.07 19.59 -10.29
N PRO A 73 19.04 18.81 -10.70
CA PRO A 73 18.90 18.47 -12.10
C PRO A 73 18.44 19.66 -12.94
N ARG A 74 19.05 19.84 -14.11
CA ARG A 74 18.77 20.97 -15.03
C ARG A 74 17.29 21.10 -15.41
N LEU A 75 16.60 19.98 -15.62
CA LEU A 75 15.17 19.92 -15.94
C LEU A 75 14.29 19.66 -14.69
N GLY A 76 14.90 19.73 -13.50
CA GLY A 76 14.19 19.52 -12.24
C GLY A 76 13.87 18.08 -11.92
N CYS A 77 12.86 17.91 -11.07
CA CYS A 77 12.45 16.62 -10.55
C CYS A 77 11.01 16.32 -10.90
N ILE A 78 10.74 15.12 -11.41
CA ILE A 78 9.38 14.64 -11.64
C ILE A 78 9.05 13.49 -10.69
N ASN A 79 7.79 13.40 -10.28
CA ASN A 79 7.32 12.35 -9.38
C ASN A 79 6.16 11.57 -9.99
N VAL A 80 6.23 10.24 -9.93
CA VAL A 80 5.10 9.37 -10.26
C VAL A 80 4.24 9.23 -9.01
N HIS A 81 3.01 9.74 -9.06
CA HIS A 81 2.10 9.77 -7.93
C HIS A 81 0.87 8.91 -8.14
N GLY A 82 0.56 8.03 -7.19
CA GLY A 82 -0.51 7.02 -7.29
C GLY A 82 -1.93 7.57 -7.06
N SER A 83 -2.14 8.88 -7.00
CA SER A 83 -3.47 9.49 -6.91
C SER A 83 -3.65 10.57 -7.95
N LEU A 84 -4.90 10.89 -8.26
CA LEU A 84 -5.26 12.04 -9.10
C LEU A 84 -5.12 13.32 -8.27
N LEU A 85 -3.94 13.93 -8.36
CA LEU A 85 -3.66 15.21 -7.73
C LEU A 85 -4.66 16.29 -8.22
N PRO A 86 -5.03 17.24 -7.37
CA PRO A 86 -4.49 17.55 -6.04
C PRO A 86 -5.09 16.74 -4.89
N ARG A 87 -5.90 15.73 -5.15
CA ARG A 87 -6.51 14.89 -4.10
C ARG A 87 -5.52 13.83 -3.60
N TRP A 88 -5.65 13.51 -2.32
CA TRP A 88 -4.86 12.47 -1.63
C TRP A 88 -3.35 12.74 -1.68
N ARG A 89 -2.96 13.99 -1.50
CA ARG A 89 -1.55 14.36 -1.38
C ARG A 89 -0.88 13.60 -0.23
N GLY A 90 0.34 13.10 -0.47
CA GLY A 90 1.25 12.67 0.59
C GLY A 90 2.02 13.85 1.19
N ALA A 91 3.26 13.60 1.64
CA ALA A 91 4.05 14.58 2.37
C ALA A 91 4.43 15.85 1.56
N ALA A 92 4.53 15.79 0.22
CA ALA A 92 4.97 16.95 -0.57
C ALA A 92 4.74 16.93 -2.11
N PRO A 93 3.63 16.52 -2.68
CA PRO A 93 3.41 16.72 -4.12
C PRO A 93 2.77 18.09 -4.37
N VAL A 94 3.59 19.15 -4.38
CA VAL A 94 3.15 20.53 -4.57
C VAL A 94 3.48 21.12 -5.95
N GLY A 95 4.20 20.36 -6.81
CA GLY A 95 4.54 20.80 -8.17
C GLY A 95 3.37 20.65 -9.15
N ASP A 96 3.55 21.19 -10.35
CA ASP A 96 2.58 21.10 -11.43
C ASP A 96 2.43 19.67 -11.95
N MET A 97 1.25 19.35 -12.47
CA MET A 97 0.97 18.07 -13.08
C MET A 97 1.36 18.09 -14.55
N LEU A 98 2.16 17.12 -15.00
CA LEU A 98 2.62 17.01 -16.40
C LEU A 98 1.74 16.08 -17.25
N LEU A 99 1.30 14.97 -16.65
CA LEU A 99 0.46 13.97 -17.31
C LEU A 99 -0.45 13.31 -16.28
N LYS A 100 -1.71 13.10 -16.65
CA LYS A 100 -2.70 12.38 -15.82
C LYS A 100 -3.21 11.16 -16.58
N VAL A 101 -3.06 9.98 -15.97
CA VAL A 101 -3.62 8.72 -16.47
C VAL A 101 -4.55 8.15 -15.41
N THR A 102 -5.73 7.72 -15.82
CA THR A 102 -6.77 7.23 -14.92
C THR A 102 -7.03 5.74 -15.10
N THR A 103 -7.35 5.07 -13.99
CA THR A 103 -7.88 3.70 -14.00
C THR A 103 -9.03 3.61 -13.00
N PRO A 104 -10.12 2.90 -13.31
CA PRO A 104 -11.19 2.69 -12.33
C PRO A 104 -10.71 1.80 -11.18
N ILE A 105 -11.26 2.03 -9.99
CA ILE A 105 -11.15 1.10 -8.87
C ILE A 105 -12.37 0.19 -8.92
N SER A 106 -12.17 -1.10 -9.21
CA SER A 106 -13.26 -2.08 -9.28
C SER A 106 -13.67 -2.56 -7.89
N HIS A 107 -14.90 -3.12 -7.81
CA HIS A 107 -15.40 -3.69 -6.56
C HIS A 107 -14.49 -4.80 -6.00
N ASN A 108 -13.80 -5.54 -6.86
CA ASN A 108 -12.92 -6.65 -6.45
C ASN A 108 -11.45 -6.23 -6.25
N ASP A 109 -11.12 -4.95 -6.45
CA ASP A 109 -9.74 -4.51 -6.26
C ASP A 109 -9.31 -4.62 -4.79
N THR A 110 -8.10 -5.10 -4.62
CA THR A 110 -7.34 -5.01 -3.38
C THR A 110 -6.28 -3.91 -3.50
N ALA A 111 -5.72 -3.48 -2.38
CA ALA A 111 -4.56 -2.58 -2.43
C ALA A 111 -3.42 -3.16 -3.28
N ALA A 112 -3.19 -4.47 -3.22
CA ALA A 112 -2.15 -5.14 -4.00
C ALA A 112 -2.43 -5.09 -5.51
N SER A 113 -3.63 -5.47 -5.96
CA SER A 113 -3.99 -5.45 -7.40
C SER A 113 -3.96 -4.02 -7.98
N LEU A 114 -4.42 -3.04 -7.18
CA LEU A 114 -4.40 -1.65 -7.60
C LEU A 114 -2.97 -1.11 -7.68
N PHE A 115 -2.09 -1.44 -6.74
CA PHE A 115 -0.68 -1.06 -6.78
C PHE A 115 0.04 -1.64 -8.00
N GLU A 116 -0.20 -2.90 -8.34
CA GLU A 116 0.38 -3.54 -9.53
C GLU A 116 -0.07 -2.83 -10.81
N ARG A 117 -1.37 -2.58 -10.95
CA ARG A 117 -1.94 -1.86 -12.09
C ARG A 117 -1.42 -0.43 -12.19
N LEU A 118 -1.37 0.31 -11.09
CA LEU A 118 -0.81 1.66 -11.04
C LEU A 118 0.69 1.68 -11.34
N GLY A 119 1.43 0.65 -10.91
CA GLY A 119 2.86 0.51 -11.24
C GLY A 119 3.09 0.42 -12.76
N SER A 120 2.32 -0.42 -13.44
CA SER A 120 2.41 -0.58 -14.90
C SER A 120 1.98 0.70 -15.65
N LEU A 121 0.87 1.31 -15.24
CA LEU A 121 0.41 2.58 -15.82
C LEU A 121 1.39 3.72 -15.58
N GLY A 122 1.94 3.81 -14.36
CA GLY A 122 2.91 4.84 -14.00
C GLY A 122 4.22 4.71 -14.78
N ALA A 123 4.68 3.50 -15.05
CA ALA A 123 5.87 3.28 -15.88
C ALA A 123 5.65 3.76 -17.33
N THR A 124 4.51 3.44 -17.93
CA THR A 124 4.15 3.92 -19.28
C THR A 124 4.03 5.44 -19.32
N ALA A 125 3.28 6.01 -18.36
CA ALA A 125 3.11 7.46 -18.27
C ALA A 125 4.44 8.20 -18.04
N LEU A 126 5.36 7.62 -17.28
CA LEU A 126 6.69 8.19 -17.07
C LEU A 126 7.48 8.28 -18.36
N VAL A 127 7.53 7.22 -19.17
CA VAL A 127 8.24 7.21 -20.45
C VAL A 127 7.63 8.25 -21.41
N GLU A 128 6.30 8.33 -21.48
CA GLU A 128 5.59 9.33 -22.27
C GLU A 128 5.92 10.76 -21.80
N THR A 129 5.94 10.98 -20.49
CA THR A 129 6.30 12.26 -19.89
C THR A 129 7.74 12.67 -20.23
N LEU A 130 8.70 11.76 -20.11
CA LEU A 130 10.10 12.02 -20.46
C LEU A 130 10.27 12.37 -21.94
N ASN A 131 9.58 11.67 -22.84
CA ASN A 131 9.56 11.99 -24.26
C ASN A 131 8.95 13.36 -24.52
N GLY A 132 7.84 13.70 -23.85
CA GLY A 132 7.18 14.98 -23.97
C GLY A 132 8.04 16.15 -23.45
N ILE A 133 8.77 15.96 -22.34
CA ILE A 133 9.73 16.95 -21.84
C ILE A 133 10.84 17.19 -22.86
N ASN A 134 11.43 16.11 -23.39
CA ASN A 134 12.50 16.20 -24.38
C ASN A 134 12.03 16.90 -25.68
N ALA A 135 10.80 16.70 -26.08
CA ALA A 135 10.20 17.33 -27.27
C ALA A 135 9.65 18.74 -27.01
N GLY A 136 9.59 19.18 -25.75
CA GLY A 136 9.02 20.50 -25.40
C GLY A 136 7.50 20.61 -25.60
N HIS A 137 6.79 19.50 -25.58
CA HIS A 137 5.35 19.45 -25.90
C HIS A 137 4.43 19.46 -24.67
N LEU A 138 4.99 19.33 -23.46
CA LEU A 138 4.18 19.28 -22.24
C LEU A 138 3.81 20.67 -21.77
N THR A 139 2.56 20.84 -21.41
CA THR A 139 2.07 22.04 -20.73
C THR A 139 1.79 21.67 -19.27
N PRO A 140 2.60 22.16 -18.31
CA PRO A 140 2.36 21.93 -16.90
C PRO A 140 1.00 22.51 -16.46
N GLU A 141 0.24 21.72 -15.70
CA GLU A 141 -1.06 22.12 -15.12
C GLU A 141 -0.87 22.39 -13.62
N PRO A 142 -1.06 23.61 -13.14
CA PRO A 142 -0.99 23.93 -11.72
C PRO A 142 -2.04 23.14 -10.92
N GLN A 143 -1.64 22.71 -9.71
CA GLN A 143 -2.59 22.07 -8.83
C GLN A 143 -3.50 23.11 -8.15
N ASP A 144 -4.83 22.93 -8.25
CA ASP A 144 -5.77 23.75 -7.50
C ASP A 144 -5.75 23.36 -5.99
N ASN A 145 -5.21 24.23 -5.17
CA ASN A 145 -5.10 24.03 -3.74
C ASN A 145 -6.46 23.98 -3.01
N GLN A 146 -7.52 24.53 -3.59
CA GLN A 146 -8.87 24.46 -3.01
C GLN A 146 -9.46 23.04 -3.08
N LEU A 147 -9.01 22.24 -4.07
CA LEU A 147 -9.42 20.86 -4.24
C LEU A 147 -8.49 19.86 -3.54
N ALA A 148 -7.44 20.34 -2.86
CA ALA A 148 -6.45 19.48 -2.23
C ALA A 148 -7.03 18.71 -1.04
N THR A 149 -6.78 17.41 -1.01
CA THR A 149 -7.00 16.56 0.16
C THR A 149 -5.72 15.81 0.50
N TYR A 150 -5.61 15.32 1.74
CA TYR A 150 -4.39 14.68 2.23
C TYR A 150 -4.67 13.25 2.67
N ALA A 151 -3.73 12.34 2.35
CA ALA A 151 -3.69 10.98 2.84
C ALA A 151 -2.69 10.87 4.00
N HIS A 152 -3.19 10.60 5.19
CA HIS A 152 -2.35 10.35 6.36
C HIS A 152 -1.78 8.93 6.34
N LYS A 153 -0.73 8.71 7.14
CA LYS A 153 -0.19 7.37 7.33
C LYS A 153 -1.22 6.52 8.07
N LEU A 154 -1.45 5.31 7.54
CA LEU A 154 -2.31 4.33 8.20
C LEU A 154 -1.73 3.93 9.55
N SER A 155 -2.56 3.87 10.57
CA SER A 155 -2.24 3.40 11.91
C SER A 155 -2.61 1.92 12.09
N LYS A 156 -2.09 1.27 13.12
CA LYS A 156 -2.45 -0.13 13.42
C LYS A 156 -3.89 -0.25 13.92
N GLU A 157 -4.36 0.76 14.60
CA GLU A 157 -5.70 0.85 15.18
C GLU A 157 -6.78 0.83 14.10
N GLU A 158 -6.49 1.41 12.94
CA GLU A 158 -7.39 1.36 11.77
C GLU A 158 -7.67 -0.08 11.30
N GLY A 159 -6.74 -1.01 11.59
CA GLY A 159 -6.91 -2.42 11.25
C GLY A 159 -7.83 -3.20 12.20
N VAL A 160 -8.21 -2.65 13.34
CA VAL A 160 -9.12 -3.34 14.26
C VAL A 160 -10.53 -3.34 13.66
N ILE A 161 -11.17 -4.53 13.63
CA ILE A 161 -12.53 -4.65 13.14
C ILE A 161 -13.52 -4.16 14.20
N ASP A 162 -14.41 -3.30 13.79
CA ASP A 162 -15.63 -2.96 14.50
C ASP A 162 -16.80 -3.69 13.83
N TRP A 163 -17.29 -4.73 14.46
CA TRP A 163 -18.36 -5.57 13.94
C TRP A 163 -19.70 -4.87 13.81
N THR A 164 -19.88 -3.69 14.44
CA THR A 164 -21.10 -2.88 14.30
C THR A 164 -21.20 -2.20 12.93
N GLN A 165 -20.11 -2.16 12.17
CA GLN A 165 -20.09 -1.70 10.79
C GLN A 165 -20.77 -2.68 9.84
N THR A 166 -21.03 -2.25 8.62
CA THR A 166 -21.62 -3.12 7.58
C THR A 166 -20.61 -4.13 7.07
N ALA A 167 -21.09 -5.26 6.58
CA ALA A 167 -20.23 -6.26 5.93
C ALA A 167 -19.41 -5.67 4.77
N ASP A 168 -20.00 -4.74 3.99
CA ASP A 168 -19.32 -4.01 2.93
C ASP A 168 -18.14 -3.17 3.45
N ALA A 169 -18.34 -2.44 4.55
CA ALA A 169 -17.27 -1.63 5.15
C ALA A 169 -16.12 -2.49 5.70
N ILE A 170 -16.44 -3.66 6.29
CA ILE A 170 -15.44 -4.59 6.81
C ILE A 170 -14.67 -5.24 5.65
N ASP A 171 -15.35 -5.70 4.60
CA ASP A 171 -14.70 -6.26 3.42
C ASP A 171 -13.80 -5.22 2.74
N LEU A 172 -14.28 -3.99 2.57
CA LEU A 172 -13.47 -2.89 2.05
C LEU A 172 -12.21 -2.67 2.90
N LYS A 173 -12.34 -2.68 4.24
CA LYS A 173 -11.20 -2.57 5.16
C LYS A 173 -10.19 -3.70 4.93
N VAL A 174 -10.64 -4.95 4.79
CA VAL A 174 -9.76 -6.11 4.52
C VAL A 174 -9.02 -5.94 3.20
N ARG A 175 -9.72 -5.59 2.14
CA ARG A 175 -9.13 -5.43 0.80
C ARG A 175 -8.16 -4.26 0.70
N THR A 176 -8.40 -3.16 1.43
CA THR A 176 -7.62 -1.92 1.30
C THR A 176 -6.45 -1.83 2.26
N LEU A 177 -6.53 -2.37 3.47
CA LEU A 177 -5.47 -2.25 4.46
C LEU A 177 -4.39 -3.31 4.31
N SER A 178 -4.76 -4.55 3.93
CA SER A 178 -3.81 -5.65 3.74
C SER A 178 -2.95 -5.43 2.49
N PRO A 179 -1.64 -5.72 2.52
CA PRO A 179 -0.86 -6.27 3.64
C PRO A 179 -0.19 -5.22 4.54
N ARG A 180 -0.42 -3.92 4.33
CA ARG A 180 0.28 -2.83 5.03
C ARG A 180 -0.09 -2.76 6.50
N VAL A 181 -1.38 -2.81 6.78
CA VAL A 181 -1.95 -2.87 8.13
C VAL A 181 -2.72 -4.17 8.25
N ALA A 182 -2.45 -4.92 9.31
CA ALA A 182 -3.18 -6.15 9.57
C ALA A 182 -4.60 -5.82 10.02
N VAL A 183 -5.59 -6.39 9.34
CA VAL A 183 -6.99 -6.33 9.79
C VAL A 183 -7.19 -7.43 10.81
N THR A 184 -7.67 -7.09 12.00
CA THR A 184 -7.67 -7.98 13.16
C THR A 184 -8.98 -7.90 13.94
N PHE A 185 -9.29 -9.01 14.62
CA PHE A 185 -10.36 -9.11 15.62
C PHE A 185 -9.89 -9.97 16.80
N GLN A 186 -10.64 -9.92 17.91
CA GLN A 186 -10.36 -10.71 19.10
C GLN A 186 -11.24 -11.96 19.14
N LEU A 187 -10.63 -13.10 19.45
CA LEU A 187 -11.31 -14.35 19.76
C LEU A 187 -10.80 -14.81 21.15
N GLY A 188 -11.54 -14.50 22.20
CA GLY A 188 -11.04 -14.59 23.57
C GLY A 188 -9.79 -13.70 23.72
N ASP A 189 -8.71 -14.28 24.20
CA ASP A 189 -7.43 -13.57 24.40
C ASP A 189 -6.53 -13.58 23.14
N GLU A 190 -6.95 -14.21 22.05
CA GLU A 190 -6.16 -14.33 20.83
C GLU A 190 -6.52 -13.23 19.80
N THR A 191 -5.53 -12.50 19.29
CA THR A 191 -5.70 -11.59 18.17
C THR A 191 -5.56 -12.33 16.84
N ILE A 192 -6.65 -12.43 16.09
CA ILE A 192 -6.73 -13.12 14.80
C ILE A 192 -6.61 -12.09 13.68
N LYS A 193 -5.86 -12.43 12.61
CA LYS A 193 -5.85 -11.60 11.41
C LYS A 193 -6.84 -12.13 10.39
N LEU A 194 -7.69 -11.26 9.90
CA LEU A 194 -8.57 -11.52 8.76
C LEU A 194 -7.84 -11.10 7.48
N LEU A 195 -7.63 -12.04 6.57
CA LEU A 195 -6.85 -11.80 5.35
C LEU A 195 -7.72 -11.75 4.10
N GLU A 196 -8.80 -12.53 4.09
CA GLU A 196 -9.75 -12.59 2.98
C GLU A 196 -11.13 -12.97 3.50
N CYS A 197 -12.15 -12.31 2.99
CA CYS A 197 -13.54 -12.57 3.34
C CYS A 197 -14.48 -12.41 2.14
N GLU A 198 -15.73 -12.76 2.35
CA GLU A 198 -16.82 -12.60 1.41
C GLU A 198 -18.02 -12.03 2.14
N GLN A 199 -18.70 -11.10 1.52
CA GLN A 199 -19.92 -10.52 2.04
C GLN A 199 -21.09 -11.47 1.83
N LEU A 200 -21.96 -11.55 2.82
CA LEU A 200 -23.22 -12.29 2.73
C LEU A 200 -24.38 -11.37 3.13
N ASP A 201 -25.51 -11.56 2.47
CA ASP A 201 -26.77 -10.89 2.81
C ASP A 201 -27.53 -11.64 3.93
N GLN A 202 -26.77 -12.15 4.91
CA GLN A 202 -27.31 -12.82 6.08
C GLN A 202 -27.31 -11.87 7.27
N GLN A 203 -28.41 -11.82 8.02
CA GLN A 203 -28.50 -10.96 9.21
C GLN A 203 -28.16 -11.76 10.48
N GLY A 204 -27.56 -11.09 11.45
CA GLY A 204 -27.23 -11.68 12.74
C GLY A 204 -26.77 -10.62 13.73
N VAL A 205 -26.46 -11.04 14.94
CA VAL A 205 -25.92 -10.12 15.97
C VAL A 205 -24.49 -9.74 15.58
N ALA A 206 -24.18 -8.45 15.62
CA ALA A 206 -22.85 -7.94 15.29
C ALA A 206 -21.76 -8.58 16.16
N GLY A 207 -20.71 -9.10 15.52
CA GLY A 207 -19.61 -9.82 16.16
C GLY A 207 -19.94 -11.22 16.61
N GLN A 208 -21.16 -11.73 16.43
CA GLN A 208 -21.51 -13.08 16.81
C GLN A 208 -21.24 -14.05 15.65
N ILE A 209 -20.65 -15.21 15.95
CA ILE A 209 -20.50 -16.30 15.00
C ILE A 209 -21.86 -16.92 14.72
N LEU A 210 -22.26 -16.94 13.45
CA LEU A 210 -23.56 -17.42 13.01
C LEU A 210 -23.52 -18.90 12.68
N PRO A 211 -24.68 -19.60 12.73
CA PRO A 211 -24.76 -20.98 12.27
C PRO A 211 -24.33 -21.09 10.81
N ALA A 212 -23.44 -22.04 10.54
CA ALA A 212 -22.89 -22.31 9.23
C ALA A 212 -22.60 -23.81 9.04
N ASP A 213 -22.21 -24.20 7.83
CA ASP A 213 -21.73 -25.56 7.58
C ASP A 213 -20.40 -25.87 8.31
N LYS A 214 -19.99 -27.14 8.25
CA LYS A 214 -18.79 -27.62 8.97
C LYS A 214 -17.46 -27.03 8.45
N LYS A 215 -17.48 -26.25 7.38
CA LYS A 215 -16.29 -25.70 6.70
C LYS A 215 -16.29 -24.17 6.66
N SER A 216 -17.34 -23.53 7.14
CA SER A 216 -17.52 -22.07 7.03
C SER A 216 -17.54 -21.41 8.42
N ILE A 217 -16.92 -20.24 8.51
CA ILE A 217 -17.01 -19.32 9.65
C ILE A 217 -17.72 -18.09 9.12
N ILE A 218 -18.91 -17.81 9.65
CA ILE A 218 -19.72 -16.65 9.29
C ILE A 218 -19.92 -15.79 10.54
N ILE A 219 -19.71 -14.48 10.41
CA ILE A 219 -19.80 -13.53 11.52
C ILE A 219 -20.80 -12.45 11.16
N GLY A 220 -21.75 -12.21 12.04
CA GLY A 220 -22.74 -11.15 11.89
C GLY A 220 -22.08 -9.76 11.97
N CYS A 221 -22.58 -8.85 11.16
CA CYS A 221 -22.17 -7.44 11.14
C CYS A 221 -23.33 -6.53 11.48
N GLY A 222 -23.11 -5.22 11.63
CA GLY A 222 -24.20 -4.25 11.84
C GLY A 222 -25.24 -4.30 10.73
N LYS A 223 -24.85 -4.64 9.53
CA LYS A 223 -25.71 -5.01 8.40
C LYS A 223 -25.00 -6.06 7.56
N GLY A 224 -25.68 -7.18 7.28
CA GLY A 224 -25.09 -8.30 6.55
C GLY A 224 -24.21 -9.18 7.43
N ALA A 225 -23.40 -10.02 6.82
CA ALA A 225 -22.43 -10.88 7.49
C ALA A 225 -21.18 -11.04 6.65
N ILE A 226 -20.09 -11.44 7.31
CA ILE A 226 -18.81 -11.78 6.67
C ILE A 226 -18.58 -13.29 6.77
N LYS A 227 -18.34 -13.93 5.64
CA LYS A 227 -17.79 -15.28 5.58
C LYS A 227 -16.29 -15.20 5.48
N ILE A 228 -15.58 -15.76 6.47
CA ILE A 228 -14.12 -15.82 6.45
C ILE A 228 -13.66 -16.82 5.39
N LYS A 229 -12.78 -16.39 4.49
CA LYS A 229 -12.07 -17.28 3.54
C LYS A 229 -10.71 -17.66 4.07
N THR A 230 -9.90 -16.66 4.39
CA THR A 230 -8.52 -16.85 4.86
C THR A 230 -8.28 -16.01 6.12
N LEU A 231 -7.71 -16.66 7.13
CA LEU A 231 -7.31 -16.01 8.38
C LEU A 231 -5.93 -16.49 8.85
N GLN A 232 -5.35 -15.79 9.82
CA GLN A 232 -4.07 -16.18 10.41
C GLN A 232 -4.17 -16.14 11.93
N LEU A 233 -3.99 -17.30 12.55
CA LEU A 233 -3.86 -17.44 13.99
C LEU A 233 -2.49 -16.95 14.48
N PRO A 234 -2.34 -16.57 15.77
CA PRO A 234 -1.07 -16.17 16.35
C PRO A 234 0.01 -17.23 16.12
N GLY A 235 1.17 -16.82 15.59
CA GLY A 235 2.31 -17.71 15.34
C GLY A 235 2.13 -18.74 14.21
N LYS A 236 0.99 -18.76 13.51
CA LYS A 236 0.72 -19.72 12.42
C LYS A 236 0.86 -19.06 11.05
N LYS A 237 0.85 -19.88 9.99
CA LYS A 237 0.72 -19.43 8.61
C LYS A 237 -0.75 -19.08 8.30
N PRO A 238 -1.04 -18.30 7.25
CA PRO A 238 -2.40 -18.15 6.73
C PRO A 238 -3.06 -19.51 6.45
N MET A 239 -4.34 -19.64 6.79
CA MET A 239 -5.13 -20.86 6.66
C MET A 239 -6.54 -20.51 6.20
N ASP A 240 -7.18 -21.39 5.42
CA ASP A 240 -8.60 -21.30 5.13
C ASP A 240 -9.47 -21.64 6.36
N ALA A 241 -10.73 -21.19 6.34
CA ALA A 241 -11.65 -21.39 7.46
C ALA A 241 -11.86 -22.89 7.79
N ALA A 242 -11.93 -23.77 6.78
CA ALA A 242 -12.14 -25.21 6.99
C ALA A 242 -10.95 -25.84 7.74
N SER A 243 -9.73 -25.46 7.38
CA SER A 243 -8.51 -25.93 8.06
C SER A 243 -8.45 -25.47 9.52
N VAL A 244 -8.88 -24.23 9.80
CA VAL A 244 -8.96 -23.72 11.18
C VAL A 244 -10.01 -24.49 11.99
N LEU A 245 -11.17 -24.75 11.42
CA LEU A 245 -12.26 -25.50 12.09
C LEU A 245 -11.88 -26.95 12.42
N ASN A 246 -10.90 -27.54 11.74
CA ASN A 246 -10.40 -28.88 12.11
C ASN A 246 -9.73 -28.93 13.49
N SER A 247 -9.14 -27.82 13.93
CA SER A 247 -8.39 -27.75 15.19
C SER A 247 -9.01 -26.84 16.25
N LYS A 248 -9.85 -25.88 15.88
CA LYS A 248 -10.40 -24.85 16.78
C LYS A 248 -11.93 -24.73 16.67
N ARG A 249 -12.64 -25.80 16.34
CA ARG A 249 -14.09 -25.78 16.09
C ARG A 249 -14.90 -25.20 17.25
N GLU A 250 -14.55 -25.56 18.49
CA GLU A 250 -15.26 -25.08 19.68
C GLU A 250 -15.16 -23.56 19.84
N GLN A 251 -14.00 -22.99 19.56
CA GLN A 251 -13.76 -21.57 19.66
C GLN A 251 -14.51 -20.77 18.58
N PHE A 252 -14.79 -21.39 17.43
CA PHE A 252 -15.55 -20.80 16.32
C PHE A 252 -16.96 -21.36 16.23
N SER A 253 -17.55 -21.84 17.33
CA SER A 253 -18.93 -22.33 17.33
C SER A 253 -19.95 -21.20 17.26
N ALA A 254 -21.11 -21.52 16.69
CA ALA A 254 -22.21 -20.55 16.61
C ALA A 254 -22.60 -20.04 17.98
N GLY A 255 -22.86 -18.74 18.08
CA GLY A 255 -23.19 -18.06 19.33
C GLY A 255 -21.99 -17.44 20.05
N VAL A 256 -20.74 -17.79 19.70
CA VAL A 256 -19.56 -17.14 20.28
C VAL A 256 -19.51 -15.69 19.84
N GLN A 257 -19.27 -14.79 20.81
CA GLN A 257 -19.14 -13.34 20.59
C GLN A 257 -17.68 -12.98 20.42
N LEU A 258 -17.37 -12.23 19.37
CA LEU A 258 -16.05 -11.68 19.06
C LEU A 258 -15.93 -10.24 19.58
N GLY A 259 -14.71 -9.85 19.93
CA GLY A 259 -14.35 -8.48 20.27
C GLY A 259 -13.64 -7.72 19.16
#